data_0418395b55ad8ad3c8145fb2c3696370
#
_entry.id   0418395b55ad8ad3c8145fb2c3696370
#
_cell.length_a   1.000
_cell.length_b   1.000
_cell.length_c   1.000
_cell.angle_alpha   90.00
_cell.angle_beta   90.00
_cell.angle_gamma   90.00
#
_symmetry.space_group_name_H-M   'P 1'
#
loop_
_entity.id
_entity.type
_entity.pdbx_description
1 polymer ?
#
loop_
_entity_poly.entity_id
_entity_poly.type
_entity_poly.pdbx_seq_one_letter_code
_entity_poly.pdbx_strand_id
1 'polypeptide(L)'
;MEMADIITVNKSEPPNTASGERSALSIRSALQLFSNKEFDWHPPVLLSSGLTGFGFDELEAALDRYQRHSQVKGWFEKKRKDQQAYWFENSVREGVLELLQKDMDWQKLYVKLSKAVAQGKLNPFEASAELIQTLKGKI
;
A
#
# COMPACT_ATOMS: atom_id res chain seq x y z
N MET A 1 -2.32 -5.67 1.16
CA MET A 1 -3.44 -6.42 1.76
C MET A 1 -3.43 -6.39 3.28
N GLU A 2 -2.28 -6.37 3.93
CA GLU A 2 -2.16 -6.38 5.41
C GLU A 2 -2.85 -5.21 6.13
N MET A 3 -3.10 -4.10 5.46
CA MET A 3 -3.74 -2.91 6.03
C MET A 3 -5.22 -2.76 5.66
N ALA A 4 -5.78 -3.68 4.89
CA ALA A 4 -7.17 -3.59 4.46
C ALA A 4 -8.10 -4.11 5.56
N ASP A 5 -9.15 -3.34 5.84
CA ASP A 5 -10.19 -3.72 6.80
C ASP A 5 -11.35 -4.46 6.16
N ILE A 6 -11.61 -4.18 4.88
CA ILE A 6 -12.60 -4.83 4.04
C ILE A 6 -11.99 -4.94 2.65
N ILE A 7 -12.19 -6.06 1.99
CA ILE A 7 -11.71 -6.30 0.62
C ILE A 7 -12.92 -6.57 -0.26
N THR A 8 -13.01 -5.88 -1.38
CA THR A 8 -14.04 -6.12 -2.37
C THR A 8 -13.43 -6.46 -3.72
N VAL A 9 -13.94 -7.53 -4.36
CA VAL A 9 -13.61 -7.92 -5.73
C VAL A 9 -14.65 -7.30 -6.64
N ASN A 10 -14.28 -6.23 -7.31
CA ASN A 10 -15.16 -5.50 -8.22
C ASN A 10 -15.30 -6.21 -9.58
N LYS A 11 -16.30 -5.81 -10.38
CA LYS A 11 -16.64 -6.39 -11.69
C LYS A 11 -17.04 -7.87 -11.61
N SER A 12 -17.73 -8.24 -10.53
CA SER A 12 -18.17 -9.62 -10.28
C SER A 12 -19.57 -9.93 -10.83
N GLU A 13 -20.12 -9.08 -11.68
CA GLU A 13 -21.35 -9.34 -12.46
C GLU A 13 -21.11 -10.30 -13.62
N PRO A 14 -22.18 -10.96 -14.16
CA PRO A 14 -22.07 -11.78 -15.37
C PRO A 14 -21.46 -11.02 -16.57
N PRO A 15 -20.56 -11.61 -17.35
CA PRO A 15 -20.15 -13.04 -17.30
C PRO A 15 -18.98 -13.30 -16.31
N ASN A 16 -18.53 -12.33 -15.53
CA ASN A 16 -17.31 -12.39 -14.71
C ASN A 16 -17.52 -13.05 -13.32
N THR A 17 -18.73 -13.44 -12.96
CA THR A 17 -19.07 -13.96 -11.62
C THR A 17 -18.13 -15.08 -11.18
N ALA A 18 -17.92 -16.10 -12.00
CA ALA A 18 -17.04 -17.23 -11.67
C ALA A 18 -15.57 -16.82 -11.51
N SER A 19 -15.12 -15.78 -12.20
CA SER A 19 -13.76 -15.23 -12.05
C SER A 19 -13.64 -14.45 -10.75
N GLY A 20 -14.67 -13.67 -10.40
CA GLY A 20 -14.76 -12.94 -9.14
C GLY A 20 -14.71 -13.88 -7.94
N GLU A 21 -15.47 -14.95 -7.98
CA GLU A 21 -15.51 -15.99 -6.93
C GLU A 21 -14.13 -16.64 -6.73
N ARG A 22 -13.45 -17.03 -7.82
CA ARG A 22 -12.09 -17.59 -7.74
C ARG A 22 -11.10 -16.60 -7.13
N SER A 23 -11.18 -15.35 -7.53
CA SER A 23 -10.32 -14.29 -6.97
C SER A 23 -10.58 -14.09 -5.47
N ALA A 24 -11.85 -14.06 -5.09
CA ALA A 24 -12.23 -13.92 -3.68
C ALA A 24 -11.74 -15.12 -2.84
N LEU A 25 -11.83 -16.34 -3.38
CA LEU A 25 -11.34 -17.53 -2.70
C LEU A 25 -9.83 -17.49 -2.50
N SER A 26 -9.08 -17.09 -3.53
CA SER A 26 -7.62 -16.95 -3.45
C SER A 26 -7.21 -15.90 -2.40
N ILE A 27 -7.92 -14.77 -2.36
CA ILE A 27 -7.67 -13.72 -1.37
C ILE A 27 -7.98 -14.21 0.05
N ARG A 28 -9.11 -14.90 0.27
CA ARG A 28 -9.46 -15.48 1.57
C ARG A 28 -8.39 -16.47 2.06
N SER A 29 -7.90 -17.32 1.17
CA SER A 29 -6.83 -18.27 1.49
C SER A 29 -5.53 -17.54 1.88
N ALA A 30 -5.17 -16.49 1.15
CA ALA A 30 -4.01 -15.65 1.48
C ALA A 30 -4.16 -14.96 2.84
N LEU A 31 -5.35 -14.41 3.15
CA LEU A 31 -5.62 -13.75 4.44
C LEU A 31 -5.50 -14.69 5.63
N GLN A 32 -5.75 -16.00 5.47
CA GLN A 32 -5.58 -16.98 6.55
C GLN A 32 -4.11 -17.13 7.00
N LEU A 33 -3.16 -16.77 6.12
CA LEU A 33 -1.72 -16.77 6.46
C LEU A 33 -1.32 -15.56 7.31
N PHE A 34 -2.13 -14.50 7.29
CA PHE A 34 -1.89 -13.27 8.03
C PHE A 34 -2.80 -13.23 9.26
N SER A 35 -2.37 -13.79 10.37
CA SER A 35 -3.13 -13.70 11.62
C SER A 35 -2.95 -12.31 12.24
N ASN A 36 -3.88 -11.40 11.99
CA ASN A 36 -3.91 -10.10 12.66
C ASN A 36 -4.53 -10.28 14.07
N LYS A 37 -3.69 -10.71 15.02
CA LYS A 37 -4.12 -10.99 16.41
C LYS A 37 -4.41 -9.74 17.23
N GLU A 38 -3.98 -8.56 16.73
CA GLU A 38 -4.02 -7.34 17.54
C GLU A 38 -5.45 -6.83 17.76
N PHE A 39 -6.36 -7.08 16.81
CA PHE A 39 -7.69 -6.45 16.83
C PHE A 39 -8.88 -7.41 16.73
N ASP A 40 -8.64 -8.71 16.64
CA ASP A 40 -9.70 -9.72 16.50
C ASP A 40 -10.72 -9.42 15.39
N TRP A 41 -10.22 -8.77 14.31
CA TRP A 41 -10.97 -8.45 13.11
C TRP A 41 -10.41 -9.23 11.92
N HIS A 42 -11.29 -9.95 11.23
CA HIS A 42 -10.96 -10.67 10.03
C HIS A 42 -11.57 -9.93 8.84
N PRO A 43 -10.75 -9.33 7.97
CA PRO A 43 -11.26 -8.60 6.81
C PRO A 43 -12.19 -9.47 5.95
N PRO A 44 -13.46 -9.11 5.79
CA PRO A 44 -14.34 -9.84 4.87
C PRO A 44 -13.89 -9.59 3.43
N VAL A 45 -14.03 -10.64 2.60
CA VAL A 45 -13.82 -10.55 1.14
C VAL A 45 -15.17 -10.68 0.46
N LEU A 46 -15.62 -9.59 -0.15
CA LEU A 46 -16.93 -9.44 -0.77
C LEU A 46 -16.81 -9.38 -2.29
N LEU A 47 -17.86 -9.75 -2.98
CA LEU A 47 -18.01 -9.54 -4.43
C LEU A 47 -18.86 -8.29 -4.65
N SER A 48 -18.49 -7.48 -5.65
CA SER A 48 -19.25 -6.29 -5.98
C SER A 48 -19.21 -5.97 -7.47
N SER A 49 -20.11 -5.11 -7.91
CA SER A 49 -20.10 -4.51 -9.24
C SER A 49 -20.47 -3.03 -9.15
N GLY A 50 -19.53 -2.17 -9.47
CA GLY A 50 -19.79 -0.73 -9.58
C GLY A 50 -20.71 -0.38 -10.75
N LEU A 51 -20.94 -1.32 -11.71
CA LEU A 51 -21.82 -1.10 -12.85
C LEU A 51 -23.29 -1.41 -12.50
N THR A 52 -23.54 -2.48 -11.74
CA THR A 52 -24.88 -2.97 -11.46
C THR A 52 -25.35 -2.69 -10.05
N GLY A 53 -24.48 -2.25 -9.15
CA GLY A 53 -24.77 -2.13 -7.72
C GLY A 53 -24.76 -3.47 -6.96
N PHE A 54 -24.47 -4.58 -7.64
CA PHE A 54 -24.40 -5.90 -7.00
C PHE A 54 -23.41 -5.90 -5.84
N GLY A 55 -23.80 -6.44 -4.70
CA GLY A 55 -22.95 -6.60 -3.52
C GLY A 55 -22.78 -5.33 -2.68
N PHE A 56 -23.49 -4.23 -2.98
CA PHE A 56 -23.36 -2.97 -2.22
C PHE A 56 -24.04 -3.05 -0.85
N ASP A 57 -25.13 -3.75 -0.73
CA ASP A 57 -25.81 -3.94 0.56
C ASP A 57 -24.92 -4.74 1.54
N GLU A 58 -24.23 -5.77 1.04
CA GLU A 58 -23.25 -6.54 1.81
C GLU A 58 -22.04 -5.72 2.19
N LEU A 59 -21.58 -4.82 1.29
CA LEU A 59 -20.48 -3.91 1.55
C LEU A 59 -20.86 -2.89 2.64
N GLU A 60 -22.05 -2.29 2.56
CA GLU A 60 -22.57 -1.37 3.57
C GLU A 60 -22.68 -2.06 4.93
N ALA A 61 -23.28 -3.25 4.98
CA ALA A 61 -23.36 -4.04 6.21
C ALA A 61 -21.98 -4.40 6.78
N ALA A 62 -20.97 -4.61 5.94
CA ALA A 62 -19.60 -4.87 6.39
C ALA A 62 -18.94 -3.62 6.95
N LEU A 63 -19.16 -2.45 6.34
CA LEU A 63 -18.70 -1.16 6.85
C LEU A 63 -19.29 -0.85 8.22
N ASP A 64 -20.59 -1.05 8.39
CA ASP A 64 -21.28 -0.86 9.67
C ASP A 64 -20.75 -1.79 10.77
N ARG A 65 -20.51 -3.06 10.44
CA ARG A 65 -19.90 -4.00 11.39
C ARG A 65 -18.50 -3.57 11.79
N TYR A 66 -17.69 -3.16 10.82
CA TYR A 66 -16.34 -2.68 11.07
C TYR A 66 -16.34 -1.44 11.96
N GLN A 67 -17.19 -0.45 11.65
CA GLN A 67 -17.29 0.78 12.43
C GLN A 67 -17.67 0.50 13.89
N ARG A 68 -18.70 -0.32 14.12
CA ARG A 68 -19.12 -0.73 15.47
C ARG A 68 -18.01 -1.46 16.21
N HIS A 69 -17.36 -2.41 15.56
CA HIS A 69 -16.28 -3.20 16.15
C HIS A 69 -15.08 -2.33 16.52
N SER A 70 -14.70 -1.40 15.64
CA SER A 70 -13.55 -0.53 15.85
C SER A 70 -13.76 0.53 16.94
N GLN A 71 -14.98 1.04 17.11
CA GLN A 71 -15.31 2.03 18.13
C GLN A 71 -15.30 1.46 19.55
N VAL A 72 -15.77 0.23 19.73
CA VAL A 72 -15.86 -0.40 21.07
C VAL A 72 -14.51 -0.55 21.76
N LYS A 73 -13.42 -0.71 21.00
CA LYS A 73 -12.07 -0.94 21.56
C LYS A 73 -11.13 0.27 21.47
N GLY A 74 -11.60 1.42 20.96
CA GLY A 74 -10.79 2.65 20.81
C GLY A 74 -9.62 2.55 19.81
N TRP A 75 -9.54 1.46 19.07
CA TRP A 75 -8.44 1.22 18.13
C TRP A 75 -8.63 1.92 16.79
N PHE A 76 -9.84 2.38 16.46
CA PHE A 76 -10.08 3.23 15.33
C PHE A 76 -9.20 4.49 15.37
N GLU A 77 -9.16 5.16 16.52
CA GLU A 77 -8.33 6.35 16.74
C GLU A 77 -6.84 6.02 16.70
N LYS A 78 -6.43 4.91 17.31
CA LYS A 78 -5.03 4.45 17.26
C LYS A 78 -4.63 4.19 15.82
N LYS A 79 -5.42 3.41 15.07
CA LYS A 79 -5.14 3.06 13.68
C LYS A 79 -5.09 4.30 12.78
N ARG A 80 -5.97 5.28 13.01
CA ARG A 80 -5.93 6.57 12.31
C ARG A 80 -4.63 7.31 12.52
N LYS A 81 -4.15 7.38 13.76
CA LYS A 81 -2.87 8.02 14.09
C LYS A 81 -1.70 7.31 13.41
N ASP A 82 -1.68 5.99 13.46
CA ASP A 82 -0.62 5.18 12.82
C ASP A 82 -0.63 5.36 11.30
N GLN A 83 -1.82 5.38 10.68
CA GLN A 83 -1.97 5.67 9.25
C GLN A 83 -1.51 7.08 8.88
N GLN A 84 -1.86 8.10 9.68
CA GLN A 84 -1.42 9.47 9.46
C GLN A 84 0.10 9.61 9.56
N ALA A 85 0.72 8.96 10.55
CA ALA A 85 2.16 8.93 10.70
C ALA A 85 2.84 8.25 9.49
N TYR A 86 2.32 7.11 9.06
CA TYR A 86 2.81 6.41 7.88
C TYR A 86 2.68 7.24 6.59
N TRP A 87 1.53 7.89 6.38
CA TRP A 87 1.34 8.74 5.21
C TRP A 87 2.22 9.97 5.22
N PHE A 88 2.41 10.59 6.39
CA PHE A 88 3.34 11.70 6.54
C PHE A 88 4.76 11.27 6.15
N GLU A 89 5.26 10.17 6.70
CA GLU A 89 6.59 9.67 6.42
C GLU A 89 6.78 9.34 4.92
N ASN A 90 5.82 8.65 4.30
CA ASN A 90 5.89 8.34 2.88
C ASN A 90 5.78 9.59 2.00
N SER A 91 4.89 10.52 2.32
CA SER A 91 4.77 11.78 1.56
C SER A 91 6.05 12.60 1.62
N VAL A 92 6.72 12.64 2.77
CA VAL A 92 8.03 13.30 2.91
C VAL A 92 9.08 12.58 2.05
N ARG A 93 9.13 11.26 2.12
CA ARG A 93 10.08 10.45 1.34
C ARG A 93 9.89 10.64 -0.17
N GLU A 94 8.65 10.54 -0.64
CA GLU A 94 8.32 10.73 -2.04
C GLU A 94 8.59 12.16 -2.50
N GLY A 95 8.21 13.15 -1.70
CA GLY A 95 8.46 14.57 -2.00
C GLY A 95 9.95 14.90 -2.11
N VAL A 96 10.77 14.34 -1.22
CA VAL A 96 12.24 14.50 -1.30
C VAL A 96 12.79 13.85 -2.57
N LEU A 97 12.34 12.63 -2.90
CA LEU A 97 12.76 11.96 -4.14
C LEU A 97 12.34 12.74 -5.39
N GLU A 98 11.13 13.29 -5.40
CA GLU A 98 10.64 14.11 -6.51
C GLU A 98 11.47 15.39 -6.69
N LEU A 99 11.83 16.06 -5.60
CA LEU A 99 12.72 17.24 -5.65
C LEU A 99 14.08 16.90 -6.23
N LEU A 100 14.66 15.77 -5.83
CA LEU A 100 15.94 15.28 -6.34
C LEU A 100 15.85 14.90 -7.83
N GLN A 101 14.76 14.29 -8.25
CA GLN A 101 14.54 13.94 -9.65
C GLN A 101 14.41 15.18 -10.58
N LYS A 102 14.03 16.32 -10.04
CA LYS A 102 14.00 17.61 -10.78
C LYS A 102 15.37 18.28 -10.89
N ASP A 103 16.36 17.89 -10.06
CA ASP A 103 17.72 18.42 -10.12
C ASP A 103 18.53 17.72 -11.24
N MET A 104 18.82 18.46 -12.29
CA MET A 104 19.51 17.96 -13.48
C MET A 104 20.90 17.38 -13.18
N ASP A 105 21.64 17.94 -12.24
CA ASP A 105 23.00 17.50 -11.91
C ASP A 105 22.93 16.21 -11.08
N TRP A 106 21.98 16.13 -10.16
CA TRP A 106 21.71 14.92 -9.41
C TRP A 106 21.29 13.78 -10.34
N GLN A 107 20.40 14.03 -11.31
CA GLN A 107 19.99 13.03 -12.29
C GLN A 107 21.15 12.49 -13.11
N LYS A 108 22.01 13.38 -13.62
CA LYS A 108 23.20 12.97 -14.40
C LYS A 108 24.11 12.06 -13.57
N LEU A 109 24.36 12.44 -12.32
CA LEU A 109 25.19 11.65 -11.42
C LEU A 109 24.52 10.31 -11.09
N TYR A 110 23.23 10.31 -10.78
CA TYR A 110 22.45 9.10 -10.53
C TYR A 110 22.56 8.09 -11.67
N VAL A 111 22.33 8.55 -12.92
CA VAL A 111 22.42 7.69 -14.11
C VAL A 111 23.85 7.15 -14.30
N LYS A 112 24.87 7.98 -14.08
CA LYS A 112 26.27 7.57 -14.17
C LYS A 112 26.60 6.48 -13.16
N LEU A 113 26.26 6.69 -11.89
CA LEU A 113 26.54 5.74 -10.82
C LEU A 113 25.73 4.44 -10.97
N SER A 114 24.43 4.53 -11.32
CA SER A 114 23.61 3.36 -11.61
C SER A 114 24.21 2.46 -12.69
N LYS A 115 24.72 3.04 -13.78
CA LYS A 115 25.40 2.27 -14.85
C LYS A 115 26.68 1.61 -14.34
N ALA A 116 27.46 2.30 -13.53
CA ALA A 116 28.72 1.76 -12.98
C ALA A 116 28.45 0.58 -12.04
N VAL A 117 27.42 0.69 -11.19
CA VAL A 117 26.95 -0.39 -10.30
C VAL A 117 26.43 -1.58 -11.10
N ALA A 118 25.59 -1.35 -12.11
CA ALA A 118 25.06 -2.41 -12.98
C ALA A 118 26.15 -3.15 -13.75
N GLN A 119 27.29 -2.50 -14.03
CA GLN A 119 28.46 -3.10 -14.66
C GLN A 119 29.44 -3.75 -13.68
N GLY A 120 29.12 -3.77 -12.38
CA GLY A 120 30.00 -4.30 -11.33
C GLY A 120 31.28 -3.48 -11.10
N LYS A 121 31.35 -2.24 -11.60
CA LYS A 121 32.53 -1.36 -11.50
C LYS A 121 32.59 -0.58 -10.20
N LEU A 122 31.46 -0.45 -9.51
CA LEU A 122 31.33 0.31 -8.28
C LEU A 122 30.43 -0.43 -7.29
N ASN A 123 30.80 -0.37 -6.02
CA ASN A 123 30.00 -0.95 -4.94
C ASN A 123 28.71 -0.12 -4.76
N PRO A 124 27.52 -0.76 -4.64
CA PRO A 124 26.26 -0.05 -4.46
C PRO A 124 26.23 0.90 -3.27
N PHE A 125 26.88 0.54 -2.17
CA PHE A 125 26.92 1.36 -0.94
C PHE A 125 27.84 2.58 -1.11
N GLU A 126 28.96 2.45 -1.81
CA GLU A 126 29.85 3.57 -2.14
C GLU A 126 29.17 4.53 -3.11
N ALA A 127 28.49 4.00 -4.15
CA ALA A 127 27.74 4.78 -5.11
C ALA A 127 26.60 5.59 -4.42
N SER A 128 25.87 4.99 -3.50
CA SER A 128 24.81 5.67 -2.78
C SER A 128 25.36 6.75 -1.84
N ALA A 129 26.50 6.50 -1.16
CA ALA A 129 27.15 7.47 -0.30
C ALA A 129 27.64 8.69 -1.09
N GLU A 130 28.26 8.48 -2.28
CA GLU A 130 28.69 9.55 -3.18
C GLU A 130 27.51 10.42 -3.61
N LEU A 131 26.39 9.78 -4.03
CA LEU A 131 25.18 10.48 -4.44
C LEU A 131 24.58 11.31 -3.31
N ILE A 132 24.54 10.78 -2.08
CA ILE A 132 24.01 11.48 -0.90
C ILE A 132 24.93 12.64 -0.47
N GLN A 133 26.24 12.50 -0.63
CA GLN A 133 27.18 13.57 -0.28
C GLN A 133 26.97 14.83 -1.12
N THR A 134 26.53 14.69 -2.38
CA THR A 134 26.22 15.86 -3.23
C THR A 134 25.04 16.69 -2.72
N LEU A 135 24.17 16.10 -1.90
CA LEU A 135 23.06 16.82 -1.27
C LEU A 135 23.50 17.70 -0.10
N LYS A 136 24.52 17.27 0.66
CA LYS A 136 25.02 18.03 1.81
C LYS A 136 25.62 19.39 1.44
N GLY A 137 26.01 19.60 0.19
CA GLY A 137 26.50 20.87 -0.32
C GLY A 137 25.41 21.79 -0.87
N LYS A 138 24.15 21.34 -0.91
CA LYS A 138 23.01 22.09 -1.47
C LYS A 138 21.94 22.47 -0.41
N ILE A 139 22.08 21.98 0.82
CA ILE A 139 21.33 22.34 2.02
C ILE A 139 22.18 23.21 2.90
#